data_2ae777c2d9265d8352d1cc41aa23cc0c
#
_entry.id   2ae777c2d9265d8352d1cc41aa23cc0c
#
_cell.length_a   1.000
_cell.length_b   1.000
_cell.length_c   1.000
_cell.angle_alpha   90.00
_cell.angle_beta   90.00
_cell.angle_gamma   90.00
#
_symmetry.space_group_name_H-M   'P 1'
#
loop_
_entity.id
_entity.type
_entity.pdbx_description
1 polymer ?
#
loop_
_entity_poly.entity_id
_entity_poly.type
_entity_poly.pdbx_seq_one_letter_code
_entity_poly.pdbx_strand_id
1 'polypeptide(L)'
;MNKPYFPALFALLLLPLVLAATETVTFPSGEITLHGVLYKPEGTGPFPAVIYNHGSAPGMMSEQAFAALGPIFASHGWVFFGPYRRGQGLSASAGPYIGDQIEAAEKAGGASAAASTMVRLLETDHLDDQFAALAWLRKQSFVQPSRIAVAGNSFGGIETVLGVERGGYCAGIDSAGGAHSWAQAPELQSLMTHAVRNATAPIFFFQAANDYDLSPSKTLSAEMNKVGKTYKLKIYPSYGDSPQDGHSFGYFGSEVWAEDVFGFLNQYCTK
;
A
#
# COMPACT_ATOMS: atom_id res chain seq x y z
N MET A 1 -27.05 -0.46 64.75
CA MET A 1 -25.68 -0.74 64.29
C MET A 1 -25.58 -0.36 62.81
N ASN A 2 -25.14 0.88 62.53
CA ASN A 2 -25.01 1.42 61.16
C ASN A 2 -23.62 1.02 60.66
N LYS A 3 -23.59 0.30 59.52
CA LYS A 3 -22.35 0.01 58.78
C LYS A 3 -22.01 1.24 57.90
N PRO A 4 -20.74 1.69 57.86
CA PRO A 4 -20.36 2.77 56.97
C PRO A 4 -20.20 2.22 55.52
N TYR A 5 -20.84 2.91 54.57
CA TYR A 5 -20.60 2.71 53.12
C TYR A 5 -19.33 3.49 52.73
N PHE A 6 -18.31 2.79 52.26
CA PHE A 6 -17.17 3.38 51.58
C PHE A 6 -17.48 3.43 50.08
N PRO A 7 -17.46 4.60 49.43
CA PRO A 7 -17.53 4.67 47.99
C PRO A 7 -16.19 4.23 47.38
N ALA A 8 -16.24 3.21 46.56
CA ALA A 8 -15.09 2.80 45.74
C ALA A 8 -14.82 3.88 44.68
N LEU A 9 -13.71 4.59 44.84
CA LEU A 9 -13.21 5.54 43.85
C LEU A 9 -12.65 4.77 42.67
N PHE A 10 -13.39 4.67 41.56
CA PHE A 10 -12.89 4.19 40.29
C PHE A 10 -11.98 5.26 39.69
N ALA A 11 -10.67 5.09 39.82
CA ALA A 11 -9.69 5.91 39.11
C ALA A 11 -9.72 5.49 37.62
N LEU A 12 -10.33 6.33 36.79
CA LEU A 12 -10.27 6.19 35.33
C LEU A 12 -8.83 6.53 34.91
N LEU A 13 -8.02 5.52 34.65
CA LEU A 13 -6.70 5.68 34.04
C LEU A 13 -6.90 6.14 32.60
N LEU A 14 -6.83 7.45 32.39
CA LEU A 14 -6.65 8.04 31.06
C LEU A 14 -5.25 7.68 30.56
N LEU A 15 -5.14 6.61 29.79
CA LEU A 15 -3.94 6.34 29.01
C LEU A 15 -3.78 7.49 28.02
N PRO A 16 -2.62 8.15 27.97
CA PRO A 16 -2.37 9.17 26.97
C PRO A 16 -2.45 8.55 25.58
N LEU A 17 -3.27 9.11 24.72
CA LEU A 17 -3.28 8.79 23.29
C LEU A 17 -1.98 9.36 22.72
N VAL A 18 -0.92 8.56 22.69
CA VAL A 18 0.33 8.97 22.03
C VAL A 18 0.10 8.86 20.54
N LEU A 19 -0.07 9.99 19.88
CA LEU A 19 -0.05 10.04 18.42
C LEU A 19 1.36 9.65 17.96
N ALA A 20 1.45 8.60 17.13
CA ALA A 20 2.69 8.26 16.43
C ALA A 20 3.23 9.51 15.73
N ALA A 21 4.48 9.87 16.00
CA ALA A 21 5.09 11.06 15.43
C ALA A 21 5.23 10.88 13.90
N THR A 22 4.64 11.81 13.15
CA THR A 22 4.79 11.85 11.69
C THR A 22 6.05 12.63 11.34
N GLU A 23 6.86 12.08 10.46
CA GLU A 23 8.07 12.71 9.95
C GLU A 23 8.02 12.78 8.42
N THR A 24 8.23 13.95 7.85
CA THR A 24 8.46 14.09 6.40
C THR A 24 9.93 13.89 6.11
N VAL A 25 10.24 13.00 5.18
CA VAL A 25 11.60 12.65 4.79
C VAL A 25 11.81 12.86 3.29
N THR A 26 13.06 12.99 2.89
CA THR A 26 13.47 13.04 1.49
C THR A 26 14.41 11.87 1.16
N PHE A 27 14.34 11.38 -0.07
CA PHE A 27 15.21 10.32 -0.56
C PHE A 27 15.49 10.48 -2.06
N PRO A 28 16.67 10.06 -2.55
CA PRO A 28 17.00 10.14 -3.97
C PRO A 28 16.33 9.01 -4.76
N SER A 29 15.83 9.34 -5.98
CA SER A 29 15.45 8.39 -7.01
C SER A 29 16.11 8.77 -8.33
N GLY A 30 17.24 8.14 -8.64
CA GLY A 30 18.10 8.59 -9.73
C GLY A 30 18.59 10.02 -9.50
N GLU A 31 18.29 10.91 -10.45
CA GLU A 31 18.67 12.34 -10.40
C GLU A 31 17.64 13.23 -9.69
N ILE A 32 16.47 12.68 -9.32
CA ILE A 32 15.43 13.44 -8.64
C ILE A 32 15.40 13.17 -7.14
N THR A 33 14.84 14.12 -6.38
CA THR A 33 14.57 13.95 -4.96
C THR A 33 13.08 13.77 -4.75
N LEU A 34 12.72 12.71 -4.08
CA LEU A 34 11.34 12.40 -3.68
C LEU A 34 11.13 12.64 -2.19
N HIS A 35 9.89 12.77 -1.82
CA HIS A 35 9.45 12.95 -0.43
C HIS A 35 8.60 11.75 0.01
N GLY A 36 8.59 11.50 1.31
CA GLY A 36 7.70 10.53 1.91
C GLY A 36 7.33 10.91 3.33
N VAL A 37 6.29 10.27 3.85
CA VAL A 37 5.89 10.37 5.25
C VAL A 37 6.25 9.09 5.98
N LEU A 38 6.74 9.24 7.19
CA LEU A 38 7.21 8.16 8.04
C LEU A 38 6.46 8.18 9.36
N TYR A 39 5.90 7.03 9.75
CA TYR A 39 5.35 6.78 11.07
C TYR A 39 6.13 5.66 11.72
N LYS A 40 6.57 5.85 12.94
CA LYS A 40 7.40 4.88 13.68
C LYS A 40 6.65 4.36 14.90
N PRO A 41 6.76 3.05 15.21
CA PRO A 41 6.34 2.53 16.49
C PRO A 41 7.08 3.21 17.65
N GLU A 42 6.52 3.14 18.83
CA GLU A 42 7.23 3.52 20.05
C GLU A 42 8.40 2.56 20.35
N GLY A 43 9.45 3.08 20.97
CA GLY A 43 10.65 2.30 21.34
C GLY A 43 11.84 2.54 20.43
N THR A 44 12.87 1.72 20.62
CA THR A 44 14.17 1.92 19.97
C THR A 44 14.36 1.13 18.67
N GLY A 45 13.53 0.14 18.38
CA GLY A 45 13.67 -0.72 17.20
C GLY A 45 14.87 -1.70 17.28
N PRO A 46 15.39 -2.23 16.17
CA PRO A 46 14.84 -2.06 14.83
C PRO A 46 13.49 -2.78 14.65
N PHE A 47 12.60 -2.17 13.87
CA PHE A 47 11.24 -2.65 13.61
C PHE A 47 11.10 -3.27 12.22
N PRO A 48 10.11 -4.15 11.98
CA PRO A 48 9.65 -4.44 10.64
C PRO A 48 9.07 -3.18 10.00
N ALA A 49 9.07 -3.12 8.68
CA ALA A 49 8.60 -1.95 7.96
C ALA A 49 7.69 -2.31 6.78
N VAL A 50 6.84 -1.37 6.40
CA VAL A 50 6.06 -1.44 5.17
C VAL A 50 6.32 -0.20 4.33
N ILE A 51 6.54 -0.40 3.03
CA ILE A 51 6.42 0.65 2.03
C ILE A 51 4.98 0.62 1.53
N TYR A 52 4.28 1.75 1.61
CA TYR A 52 2.90 1.85 1.16
C TYR A 52 2.79 2.71 -0.10
N ASN A 53 2.50 2.06 -1.21
CA ASN A 53 2.28 2.69 -2.51
C ASN A 53 0.86 3.26 -2.58
N HIS A 54 0.73 4.57 -2.80
CA HIS A 54 -0.57 5.21 -2.94
C HIS A 54 -1.19 4.99 -4.33
N GLY A 55 -2.49 5.22 -4.49
CA GLY A 55 -3.19 5.21 -5.76
C GLY A 55 -2.80 6.39 -6.66
N SER A 56 -3.51 6.56 -7.78
CA SER A 56 -3.22 7.62 -8.75
C SER A 56 -3.92 8.94 -8.47
N ALA A 57 -4.74 9.03 -7.42
CA ALA A 57 -5.41 10.29 -7.09
C ALA A 57 -4.39 11.42 -6.84
N PRO A 58 -4.69 12.65 -7.30
CA PRO A 58 -3.84 13.80 -7.00
C PRO A 58 -3.72 14.06 -5.49
N GLY A 59 -2.57 14.53 -5.07
CA GLY A 59 -2.09 14.92 -3.73
C GLY A 59 -2.97 14.65 -2.50
N MET A 60 -4.16 15.24 -2.42
CA MET A 60 -5.02 15.14 -1.23
C MET A 60 -5.41 13.71 -0.84
N MET A 61 -5.70 12.84 -1.82
CA MET A 61 -6.07 11.45 -1.51
C MET A 61 -4.89 10.69 -0.90
N SER A 62 -3.69 10.90 -1.41
CA SER A 62 -2.48 10.27 -0.87
C SER A 62 -2.16 10.73 0.55
N GLU A 63 -2.32 12.02 0.85
CA GLU A 63 -2.13 12.57 2.20
C GLU A 63 -3.15 11.99 3.18
N GLN A 64 -4.43 11.94 2.81
CA GLN A 64 -5.48 11.35 3.63
C GLN A 64 -5.24 9.86 3.89
N ALA A 65 -4.83 9.10 2.88
CA ALA A 65 -4.51 7.69 3.01
C ALA A 65 -3.36 7.45 3.99
N PHE A 66 -2.28 8.22 3.88
CA PHE A 66 -1.14 8.07 4.77
C PHE A 66 -1.45 8.49 6.21
N ALA A 67 -2.24 9.54 6.39
CA ALA A 67 -2.70 9.96 7.72
C ALA A 67 -3.64 8.93 8.37
N ALA A 68 -4.44 8.21 7.58
CA ALA A 68 -5.29 7.14 8.08
C ALA A 68 -4.50 5.87 8.43
N LEU A 69 -3.56 5.47 7.57
CA LEU A 69 -2.86 4.19 7.68
C LEU A 69 -1.63 4.21 8.59
N GLY A 70 -0.86 5.30 8.56
CA GLY A 70 0.41 5.40 9.27
C GLY A 70 0.32 5.08 10.76
N PRO A 71 -0.62 5.71 11.52
CA PRO A 71 -0.81 5.41 12.94
C PRO A 71 -1.19 3.94 13.19
N ILE A 72 -1.97 3.32 12.28
CA ILE A 72 -2.42 1.92 12.42
C ILE A 72 -1.23 0.97 12.31
N PHE A 73 -0.39 1.14 11.28
CA PHE A 73 0.82 0.33 11.15
C PHE A 73 1.77 0.54 12.33
N ALA A 74 1.98 1.78 12.76
CA ALA A 74 2.84 2.08 13.90
C ALA A 74 2.33 1.45 15.20
N SER A 75 1.02 1.47 15.46
CA SER A 75 0.42 0.84 16.65
C SER A 75 0.53 -0.69 16.65
N HIS A 76 0.68 -1.30 15.46
CA HIS A 76 0.94 -2.74 15.32
C HIS A 76 2.43 -3.10 15.26
N GLY A 77 3.31 -2.16 15.60
CA GLY A 77 4.75 -2.38 15.68
C GLY A 77 5.49 -2.36 14.34
N TRP A 78 4.89 -1.78 13.29
CA TRP A 78 5.48 -1.65 11.96
C TRP A 78 5.82 -0.19 11.64
N VAL A 79 7.02 0.05 11.17
CA VAL A 79 7.33 1.33 10.53
C VAL A 79 6.49 1.43 9.26
N PHE A 80 5.73 2.50 9.13
CA PHE A 80 5.01 2.84 7.90
C PHE A 80 5.81 3.89 7.14
N PHE A 81 6.15 3.61 5.89
CA PHE A 81 6.77 4.54 4.98
C PHE A 81 5.89 4.72 3.76
N GLY A 82 5.31 5.90 3.61
CA GLY A 82 4.49 6.32 2.46
C GLY A 82 5.28 7.25 1.54
N PRO A 83 6.01 6.72 0.53
CA PRO A 83 6.65 7.57 -0.46
C PRO A 83 5.61 8.19 -1.38
N TYR A 84 5.78 9.46 -1.73
CA TYR A 84 5.07 10.09 -2.83
C TYR A 84 5.82 9.83 -4.13
N ARG A 85 5.14 9.23 -5.11
CA ARG A 85 5.68 9.09 -6.46
C ARG A 85 5.95 10.44 -7.10
N ARG A 86 6.86 10.48 -8.07
CA ARG A 86 7.08 11.66 -8.92
C ARG A 86 5.75 12.20 -9.46
N GLY A 87 5.58 13.50 -9.49
CA GLY A 87 4.38 14.16 -9.97
C GLY A 87 3.19 14.14 -9.00
N GLN A 88 3.33 13.63 -7.76
CA GLN A 88 2.22 13.58 -6.80
C GLN A 88 2.61 14.02 -5.38
N GLY A 89 1.63 14.55 -4.65
CA GLY A 89 1.78 14.97 -3.26
C GLY A 89 2.99 15.87 -3.04
N LEU A 90 3.80 15.59 -2.03
CA LEU A 90 5.03 16.33 -1.74
C LEU A 90 6.12 16.18 -2.82
N SER A 91 5.99 15.22 -3.73
CA SER A 91 6.90 15.01 -4.87
C SER A 91 6.32 15.56 -6.19
N ALA A 92 5.32 16.44 -6.14
CA ALA A 92 4.66 16.98 -7.34
C ALA A 92 5.63 17.70 -8.29
N SER A 93 6.66 18.36 -7.78
CA SER A 93 7.69 19.04 -8.58
C SER A 93 8.76 18.10 -9.15
N ALA A 94 8.78 16.83 -8.77
CA ALA A 94 9.82 15.88 -9.18
C ALA A 94 9.56 15.23 -10.55
N GLY A 95 8.43 15.54 -11.19
CA GLY A 95 8.08 15.02 -12.52
C GLY A 95 6.62 15.27 -12.87
N PRO A 96 6.19 14.87 -14.08
CA PRO A 96 4.81 15.01 -14.49
C PRO A 96 3.90 14.01 -13.74
N TYR A 97 2.67 14.42 -13.49
CA TYR A 97 1.66 13.53 -12.91
C TYR A 97 1.27 12.42 -13.91
N ILE A 98 1.21 11.19 -13.43
CA ILE A 98 0.91 10.01 -14.26
C ILE A 98 -0.46 10.13 -14.95
N GLY A 99 -1.47 10.69 -14.28
CA GLY A 99 -2.80 10.89 -14.85
C GLY A 99 -2.79 11.80 -16.07
N ASP A 100 -2.04 12.91 -16.01
CA ASP A 100 -1.91 13.85 -17.15
C ASP A 100 -1.23 13.19 -18.34
N GLN A 101 -0.23 12.32 -18.10
CA GLN A 101 0.45 11.60 -19.16
C GLN A 101 -0.46 10.56 -19.82
N ILE A 102 -1.28 9.85 -19.03
CA ILE A 102 -2.26 8.87 -19.53
C ILE A 102 -3.34 9.60 -20.35
N GLU A 103 -3.87 10.72 -19.85
CA GLU A 103 -4.88 11.52 -20.54
C GLU A 103 -4.34 12.10 -21.86
N ALA A 104 -3.09 12.58 -21.86
CA ALA A 104 -2.45 13.08 -23.07
C ALA A 104 -2.27 11.96 -24.11
N ALA A 105 -1.91 10.75 -23.68
CA ALA A 105 -1.79 9.59 -24.56
C ALA A 105 -3.16 9.17 -25.12
N GLU A 106 -4.22 9.23 -24.32
CA GLU A 106 -5.58 8.94 -24.75
C GLU A 106 -6.05 9.91 -25.84
N LYS A 107 -5.82 11.21 -25.63
CA LYS A 107 -6.14 12.26 -26.64
C LYS A 107 -5.38 12.06 -27.96
N ALA A 108 -4.15 11.56 -27.89
CA ALA A 108 -3.30 11.38 -29.06
C ALA A 108 -3.55 10.08 -29.82
N GLY A 109 -3.86 8.97 -29.12
CA GLY A 109 -3.93 7.64 -29.72
C GLY A 109 -5.04 6.73 -29.16
N GLY A 110 -5.99 7.27 -28.39
CA GLY A 110 -7.13 6.56 -27.84
C GLY A 110 -6.76 5.64 -26.64
N ALA A 111 -7.73 4.81 -26.25
CA ALA A 111 -7.63 3.97 -25.04
C ALA A 111 -6.42 3.03 -25.04
N SER A 112 -6.01 2.50 -26.20
CA SER A 112 -4.82 1.63 -26.28
C SER A 112 -3.54 2.40 -25.97
N ALA A 113 -3.38 3.62 -26.45
CA ALA A 113 -2.22 4.46 -26.13
C ALA A 113 -2.19 4.86 -24.66
N ALA A 114 -3.36 5.13 -24.07
CA ALA A 114 -3.50 5.38 -22.64
C ALA A 114 -3.05 4.17 -21.81
N ALA A 115 -3.55 2.98 -22.13
CA ALA A 115 -3.19 1.73 -21.45
C ALA A 115 -1.69 1.43 -21.56
N SER A 116 -1.11 1.50 -22.75
CA SER A 116 0.32 1.27 -22.96
C SER A 116 1.19 2.29 -22.21
N THR A 117 0.77 3.57 -22.16
CA THR A 117 1.46 4.62 -21.42
C THR A 117 1.41 4.34 -19.90
N MET A 118 0.24 3.98 -19.38
CA MET A 118 0.06 3.61 -17.97
C MET A 118 0.99 2.45 -17.59
N VAL A 119 0.96 1.36 -18.36
CA VAL A 119 1.77 0.16 -18.11
C VAL A 119 3.26 0.51 -18.12
N ARG A 120 3.73 1.22 -19.14
CA ARG A 120 5.13 1.65 -19.23
C ARG A 120 5.56 2.48 -18.03
N LEU A 121 4.77 3.46 -17.61
CA LEU A 121 5.10 4.32 -16.47
C LEU A 121 5.15 3.55 -15.15
N LEU A 122 4.18 2.64 -14.93
CA LEU A 122 4.15 1.80 -13.74
C LEU A 122 5.29 0.79 -13.70
N GLU A 123 5.75 0.29 -14.86
CA GLU A 123 6.84 -0.69 -14.96
C GLU A 123 8.24 -0.05 -14.87
N THR A 124 8.34 1.25 -15.15
CA THR A 124 9.62 1.98 -15.18
C THR A 124 9.68 3.03 -14.07
N ASP A 125 9.36 4.27 -14.38
CA ASP A 125 9.56 5.44 -13.51
C ASP A 125 9.00 5.28 -12.08
N HIS A 126 7.79 4.74 -11.97
CA HIS A 126 7.14 4.61 -10.67
C HIS A 126 7.64 3.39 -9.88
N LEU A 127 7.97 2.30 -10.57
CA LEU A 127 8.63 1.16 -9.93
C LEU A 127 10.05 1.50 -9.46
N ASP A 128 10.77 2.31 -10.24
CA ASP A 128 12.09 2.82 -9.83
C ASP A 128 11.99 3.72 -8.59
N ASP A 129 10.95 4.55 -8.49
CA ASP A 129 10.67 5.35 -7.29
C ASP A 129 10.40 4.46 -6.06
N GLN A 130 9.64 3.37 -6.22
CA GLN A 130 9.43 2.39 -5.17
C GLN A 130 10.73 1.71 -4.74
N PHE A 131 11.61 1.33 -5.67
CA PHE A 131 12.88 0.70 -5.34
C PHE A 131 13.87 1.70 -4.70
N ALA A 132 13.82 2.96 -5.10
CA ALA A 132 14.56 4.02 -4.43
C ALA A 132 14.10 4.19 -2.97
N ALA A 133 12.80 4.17 -2.72
CA ALA A 133 12.22 4.16 -1.39
C ALA A 133 12.67 2.94 -0.57
N LEU A 134 12.67 1.75 -1.17
CA LEU A 134 13.16 0.52 -0.52
C LEU A 134 14.65 0.62 -0.17
N ALA A 135 15.46 1.10 -1.09
CA ALA A 135 16.91 1.25 -0.88
C ALA A 135 17.22 2.27 0.23
N TRP A 136 16.42 3.33 0.33
CA TRP A 136 16.52 4.30 1.41
C TRP A 136 16.09 3.68 2.75
N LEU A 137 14.95 3.01 2.79
CA LEU A 137 14.39 2.44 4.02
C LEU A 137 15.30 1.36 4.61
N ARG A 138 15.92 0.52 3.77
CA ARG A 138 16.89 -0.51 4.19
C ARG A 138 18.11 0.04 4.94
N LYS A 139 18.46 1.31 4.75
CA LYS A 139 19.61 1.96 5.39
C LYS A 139 19.26 2.59 6.74
N GLN A 140 17.99 2.60 7.13
CA GLN A 140 17.56 3.23 8.38
C GLN A 140 17.86 2.31 9.57
N SER A 141 18.55 2.82 10.59
CA SER A 141 18.96 2.05 11.77
C SER A 141 17.76 1.51 12.59
N PHE A 142 16.59 2.12 12.48
CA PHE A 142 15.37 1.71 13.14
C PHE A 142 14.56 0.65 12.37
N VAL A 143 15.04 0.19 11.19
CA VAL A 143 14.37 -0.80 10.34
C VAL A 143 15.14 -2.12 10.33
N GLN A 144 14.42 -3.24 10.36
CA GLN A 144 14.96 -4.57 10.08
C GLN A 144 14.96 -4.81 8.55
N PRO A 145 16.11 -4.79 7.87
CA PRO A 145 16.16 -4.82 6.40
C PRO A 145 15.56 -6.09 5.77
N SER A 146 15.57 -7.21 6.50
CA SER A 146 14.99 -8.49 6.06
C SER A 146 13.47 -8.56 6.25
N ARG A 147 12.87 -7.62 6.97
CA ARG A 147 11.45 -7.59 7.32
C ARG A 147 10.77 -6.35 6.75
N ILE A 148 10.95 -6.11 5.47
CA ILE A 148 10.27 -5.02 4.76
C ILE A 148 9.23 -5.65 3.84
N ALA A 149 7.97 -5.30 4.08
CA ALA A 149 6.84 -5.62 3.24
C ALA A 149 6.53 -4.45 2.28
N VAL A 150 5.75 -4.72 1.26
CA VAL A 150 5.19 -3.71 0.38
C VAL A 150 3.67 -3.82 0.38
N ALA A 151 2.98 -2.69 0.41
CA ALA A 151 1.53 -2.61 0.39
C ALA A 151 1.08 -1.49 -0.54
N GLY A 152 -0.15 -1.55 -1.02
CA GLY A 152 -0.69 -0.45 -1.80
C GLY A 152 -2.13 -0.66 -2.22
N ASN A 153 -2.77 0.43 -2.67
CA ASN A 153 -4.14 0.43 -3.15
C ASN A 153 -4.21 0.98 -4.57
N SER A 154 -5.08 0.42 -5.42
CA SER A 154 -5.29 0.89 -6.79
C SER A 154 -4.00 0.78 -7.63
N PHE A 155 -3.48 1.87 -8.20
CA PHE A 155 -2.16 1.89 -8.84
C PHE A 155 -1.05 1.43 -7.89
N GLY A 156 -1.17 1.75 -6.60
CA GLY A 156 -0.24 1.24 -5.60
C GLY A 156 -0.31 -0.26 -5.38
N GLY A 157 -1.47 -0.87 -5.57
CA GLY A 157 -1.65 -2.32 -5.60
C GLY A 157 -0.93 -2.95 -6.80
N ILE A 158 -1.02 -2.33 -7.99
CA ILE A 158 -0.25 -2.76 -9.17
C ILE A 158 1.25 -2.74 -8.86
N GLU A 159 1.75 -1.61 -8.34
CA GLU A 159 3.16 -1.47 -7.97
C GLU A 159 3.60 -2.45 -6.88
N THR A 160 2.70 -2.80 -5.96
CA THR A 160 2.95 -3.84 -4.96
C THR A 160 3.22 -5.18 -5.62
N VAL A 161 2.41 -5.60 -6.58
CA VAL A 161 2.60 -6.85 -7.33
C VAL A 161 3.91 -6.84 -8.10
N LEU A 162 4.22 -5.76 -8.83
CA LEU A 162 5.48 -5.61 -9.57
C LEU A 162 6.69 -5.57 -8.63
N GLY A 163 6.54 -4.91 -7.48
CA GLY A 163 7.58 -4.85 -6.47
C GLY A 163 7.92 -6.22 -5.87
N VAL A 164 6.91 -7.05 -5.57
CA VAL A 164 7.12 -8.41 -5.04
C VAL A 164 7.88 -9.31 -6.02
N GLU A 165 7.71 -9.11 -7.32
CA GLU A 165 8.49 -9.83 -8.33
C GLU A 165 10.00 -9.54 -8.21
N ARG A 166 10.38 -8.26 -7.97
CA ARG A 166 11.76 -7.78 -8.19
C ARG A 166 12.46 -7.24 -6.94
N GLY A 167 11.72 -6.82 -5.91
CA GLY A 167 12.26 -5.99 -4.82
C GLY A 167 12.85 -6.74 -3.63
N GLY A 168 12.59 -8.04 -3.47
CA GLY A 168 13.03 -8.82 -2.31
C GLY A 168 12.33 -8.36 -1.02
N TYR A 169 11.03 -8.20 -1.06
CA TYR A 169 10.15 -7.96 0.09
C TYR A 169 9.83 -9.28 0.81
N CYS A 170 9.46 -9.20 2.09
CA CYS A 170 9.03 -10.38 2.84
C CYS A 170 7.58 -10.77 2.57
N ALA A 171 6.72 -9.82 2.18
CA ALA A 171 5.33 -10.02 1.80
C ALA A 171 4.81 -8.85 0.98
N GLY A 172 3.75 -9.07 0.19
CA GLY A 172 2.98 -8.06 -0.51
C GLY A 172 1.53 -7.99 -0.01
N ILE A 173 0.98 -6.79 0.07
CA ILE A 173 -0.43 -6.54 0.39
C ILE A 173 -1.03 -5.73 -0.75
N ASP A 174 -1.76 -6.38 -1.62
CA ASP A 174 -2.45 -5.74 -2.76
C ASP A 174 -3.92 -5.49 -2.42
N SER A 175 -4.28 -4.22 -2.25
CA SER A 175 -5.66 -3.79 -2.16
C SER A 175 -6.10 -3.17 -3.48
N ALA A 176 -7.09 -3.79 -4.12
CA ALA A 176 -7.74 -3.23 -5.30
C ALA A 176 -6.83 -2.91 -6.51
N GLY A 177 -5.65 -3.56 -6.60
CA GLY A 177 -4.70 -3.35 -7.67
C GLY A 177 -5.30 -3.67 -9.04
N GLY A 178 -5.37 -2.65 -9.93
CA GLY A 178 -5.93 -2.78 -11.25
C GLY A 178 -7.47 -2.69 -11.35
N ALA A 179 -8.22 -2.63 -10.25
CA ALA A 179 -9.69 -2.68 -10.27
C ALA A 179 -10.34 -1.63 -11.20
N HIS A 180 -9.73 -0.48 -11.35
CA HIS A 180 -10.26 0.58 -12.23
C HIS A 180 -9.84 0.47 -13.69
N SER A 181 -8.78 -0.31 -13.99
CA SER A 181 -8.15 -0.34 -15.32
C SER A 181 -8.17 -1.70 -15.99
N TRP A 182 -8.50 -2.78 -15.25
CA TRP A 182 -8.31 -4.16 -15.67
C TRP A 182 -9.00 -4.50 -16.99
N ALA A 183 -10.30 -4.19 -17.08
CA ALA A 183 -11.10 -4.57 -18.25
C ALA A 183 -10.65 -3.88 -19.55
N GLN A 184 -10.03 -2.71 -19.46
CA GLN A 184 -9.63 -1.89 -20.60
C GLN A 184 -8.14 -1.99 -20.97
N ALA A 185 -7.33 -2.68 -20.15
CA ALA A 185 -5.88 -2.74 -20.31
C ALA A 185 -5.34 -4.19 -20.36
N PRO A 186 -5.45 -4.90 -21.50
CA PRO A 186 -4.90 -6.26 -21.66
C PRO A 186 -3.39 -6.35 -21.37
N GLU A 187 -2.63 -5.29 -21.67
CA GLU A 187 -1.21 -5.21 -21.36
C GLU A 187 -0.97 -5.24 -19.84
N LEU A 188 -1.80 -4.54 -19.06
CA LEU A 188 -1.75 -4.58 -17.60
C LEU A 188 -2.06 -5.98 -17.06
N GLN A 189 -3.07 -6.66 -17.63
CA GLN A 189 -3.40 -8.04 -17.27
C GLN A 189 -2.20 -8.97 -17.50
N SER A 190 -1.55 -8.81 -18.64
CA SER A 190 -0.36 -9.60 -18.99
C SER A 190 0.81 -9.33 -18.06
N LEU A 191 1.09 -8.06 -17.78
CA LEU A 191 2.18 -7.63 -16.90
C LEU A 191 1.98 -8.15 -15.47
N MET A 192 0.82 -7.92 -14.87
CA MET A 192 0.54 -8.36 -13.50
C MET A 192 0.48 -9.90 -13.38
N THR A 193 -0.05 -10.60 -14.41
CA THR A 193 -0.05 -12.05 -14.45
C THR A 193 1.39 -12.61 -14.50
N HIS A 194 2.26 -11.98 -15.29
CA HIS A 194 3.68 -12.34 -15.32
C HIS A 194 4.31 -12.13 -13.93
N ALA A 195 4.08 -10.97 -13.32
CA ALA A 195 4.66 -10.63 -12.03
C ALA A 195 4.25 -11.60 -10.91
N VAL A 196 2.96 -11.97 -10.80
CA VAL A 196 2.52 -12.91 -9.76
C VAL A 196 3.04 -14.33 -9.97
N ARG A 197 3.23 -14.76 -11.21
CA ARG A 197 3.86 -16.06 -11.50
C ARG A 197 5.32 -16.11 -11.08
N ASN A 198 6.02 -14.98 -11.10
CA ASN A 198 7.41 -14.80 -10.70
C ASN A 198 7.58 -14.21 -9.29
N ALA A 199 6.49 -14.02 -8.54
CA ALA A 199 6.53 -13.45 -7.21
C ALA A 199 7.55 -14.14 -6.31
N THR A 200 8.39 -13.36 -5.62
CA THR A 200 9.44 -13.87 -4.74
C THR A 200 8.99 -13.98 -3.27
N ALA A 201 7.80 -13.44 -2.96
CA ALA A 201 7.19 -13.47 -1.64
C ALA A 201 5.67 -13.71 -1.71
N PRO A 202 5.03 -14.13 -0.61
CA PRO A 202 3.59 -14.25 -0.54
C PRO A 202 2.86 -12.93 -0.77
N ILE A 203 1.68 -12.98 -1.40
CA ILE A 203 0.83 -11.80 -1.62
C ILE A 203 -0.57 -12.04 -1.03
N PHE A 204 -1.06 -11.05 -0.28
CA PHE A 204 -2.43 -10.99 0.15
C PHE A 204 -3.22 -10.01 -0.72
N PHE A 205 -4.16 -10.51 -1.50
CA PHE A 205 -5.10 -9.74 -2.30
C PHE A 205 -6.38 -9.52 -1.52
N PHE A 206 -6.84 -8.28 -1.42
CA PHE A 206 -8.13 -8.02 -0.80
C PHE A 206 -8.87 -6.83 -1.42
N GLN A 207 -10.21 -6.88 -1.38
CA GLN A 207 -11.09 -5.83 -1.88
C GLN A 207 -12.42 -5.86 -1.11
N ALA A 208 -13.17 -4.75 -1.13
CA ALA A 208 -14.59 -4.76 -0.79
C ALA A 208 -15.42 -5.29 -1.96
N ALA A 209 -16.55 -5.93 -1.65
CA ALA A 209 -17.41 -6.57 -2.67
C ALA A 209 -18.04 -5.59 -3.68
N ASN A 210 -18.14 -4.30 -3.31
CA ASN A 210 -18.68 -3.24 -4.17
C ASN A 210 -17.59 -2.40 -4.87
N ASP A 211 -16.34 -2.86 -4.92
CA ASP A 211 -15.30 -2.21 -5.74
C ASP A 211 -15.65 -2.29 -7.24
N TYR A 212 -15.02 -1.49 -8.08
CA TYR A 212 -15.26 -1.38 -9.52
C TYR A 212 -15.15 -2.71 -10.26
N ASP A 213 -14.10 -3.50 -9.98
CA ASP A 213 -13.86 -4.81 -10.58
C ASP A 213 -13.09 -5.71 -9.61
N LEU A 214 -13.62 -6.91 -9.36
CA LEU A 214 -12.97 -7.92 -8.53
C LEU A 214 -12.12 -8.90 -9.33
N SER A 215 -12.14 -8.79 -10.65
CA SER A 215 -11.42 -9.71 -11.56
C SER A 215 -9.92 -9.70 -11.36
N PRO A 216 -9.24 -8.55 -11.13
CA PRO A 216 -7.79 -8.55 -10.92
C PRO A 216 -7.38 -9.47 -9.77
N SER A 217 -7.90 -9.24 -8.56
CA SER A 217 -7.55 -10.03 -7.38
C SER A 217 -7.87 -11.51 -7.54
N LYS A 218 -9.01 -11.85 -8.17
CA LYS A 218 -9.41 -13.24 -8.44
C LYS A 218 -8.49 -13.91 -9.46
N THR A 219 -8.16 -13.20 -10.54
CA THR A 219 -7.30 -13.72 -11.60
C THR A 219 -5.87 -13.91 -11.09
N LEU A 220 -5.30 -12.90 -10.44
CA LEU A 220 -3.93 -12.93 -9.97
C LEU A 220 -3.71 -14.00 -8.90
N SER A 221 -4.64 -14.14 -7.95
CA SER A 221 -4.57 -15.21 -6.95
C SER A 221 -4.70 -16.60 -7.57
N ALA A 222 -5.57 -16.77 -8.58
CA ALA A 222 -5.68 -18.03 -9.31
C ALA A 222 -4.39 -18.36 -10.10
N GLU A 223 -3.73 -17.35 -10.68
CA GLU A 223 -2.44 -17.53 -11.36
C GLU A 223 -1.32 -17.93 -10.38
N MET A 224 -1.27 -17.33 -9.20
CA MET A 224 -0.34 -17.76 -8.13
C MET A 224 -0.57 -19.21 -7.74
N ASN A 225 -1.84 -19.61 -7.58
CA ASN A 225 -2.21 -20.99 -7.27
C ASN A 225 -1.72 -21.98 -8.34
N LYS A 226 -1.91 -21.65 -9.62
CA LYS A 226 -1.48 -22.50 -10.75
C LYS A 226 0.03 -22.79 -10.74
N VAL A 227 0.83 -21.87 -10.26
CA VAL A 227 2.30 -22.01 -10.22
C VAL A 227 2.84 -22.33 -8.82
N GLY A 228 1.96 -22.67 -7.87
CA GLY A 228 2.34 -23.09 -6.52
C GLY A 228 2.92 -21.98 -5.65
N LYS A 229 2.62 -20.72 -5.95
CA LYS A 229 3.02 -19.57 -5.11
C LYS A 229 2.06 -19.37 -3.94
N THR A 230 2.58 -18.92 -2.83
CA THR A 230 1.79 -18.64 -1.63
C THR A 230 1.01 -17.33 -1.78
N TYR A 231 -0.28 -17.38 -1.51
CA TYR A 231 -1.15 -16.22 -1.54
C TYR A 231 -2.30 -16.34 -0.52
N LYS A 232 -2.97 -15.22 -0.26
CA LYS A 232 -4.26 -15.14 0.39
C LYS A 232 -5.17 -14.27 -0.48
N LEU A 233 -6.45 -14.64 -0.62
CA LEU A 233 -7.49 -13.82 -1.25
C LEU A 233 -8.63 -13.64 -0.26
N LYS A 234 -9.07 -12.41 -0.05
CA LYS A 234 -10.28 -12.12 0.73
C LYS A 234 -11.09 -11.00 0.09
N ILE A 235 -12.32 -11.30 -0.27
CA ILE A 235 -13.30 -10.28 -0.66
C ILE A 235 -14.14 -10.02 0.58
N TYR A 236 -14.05 -8.79 1.09
CA TYR A 236 -14.83 -8.33 2.24
C TYR A 236 -16.24 -7.92 1.84
N PRO A 237 -17.17 -7.81 2.79
CA PRO A 237 -18.47 -7.17 2.53
C PRO A 237 -18.32 -5.79 1.89
N SER A 238 -19.41 -5.29 1.29
CA SER A 238 -19.44 -3.93 0.74
C SER A 238 -19.04 -2.89 1.79
N TYR A 239 -18.25 -1.91 1.37
CA TYR A 239 -17.81 -0.78 2.18
C TYR A 239 -18.39 0.50 1.60
N GLY A 240 -19.15 1.25 2.42
CA GLY A 240 -19.90 2.40 1.94
C GLY A 240 -20.98 2.03 0.93
N ASP A 241 -21.46 3.03 0.19
CA ASP A 241 -22.65 2.92 -0.66
C ASP A 241 -22.34 2.94 -2.17
N SER A 242 -21.09 3.17 -2.54
CA SER A 242 -20.68 3.32 -3.94
C SER A 242 -19.47 2.44 -4.30
N PRO A 243 -19.23 2.18 -5.61
CA PRO A 243 -17.97 1.54 -6.05
C PRO A 243 -16.72 2.30 -5.64
N GLN A 244 -16.78 3.65 -5.59
CA GLN A 244 -15.67 4.48 -5.12
C GLN A 244 -15.38 4.24 -3.63
N ASP A 245 -16.41 4.09 -2.79
CA ASP A 245 -16.22 3.74 -1.38
C ASP A 245 -15.56 2.36 -1.28
N GLY A 246 -16.08 1.37 -2.02
CA GLY A 246 -15.48 0.04 -2.11
C GLY A 246 -14.02 0.06 -2.54
N HIS A 247 -13.68 0.91 -3.50
CA HIS A 247 -12.30 1.07 -3.99
C HIS A 247 -11.36 1.72 -2.96
N SER A 248 -11.90 2.57 -2.10
CA SER A 248 -11.15 3.24 -1.03
C SER A 248 -11.03 2.40 0.26
N PHE A 249 -11.63 1.22 0.30
CA PHE A 249 -11.63 0.33 1.47
C PHE A 249 -10.24 0.04 2.02
N GLY A 250 -9.24 -0.15 1.13
CA GLY A 250 -7.85 -0.36 1.54
C GLY A 250 -7.23 0.79 2.32
N TYR A 251 -7.76 2.01 2.17
CA TYR A 251 -7.31 3.18 2.92
C TYR A 251 -8.07 3.38 4.24
N PHE A 252 -9.39 3.21 4.19
CA PHE A 252 -10.27 3.71 5.26
C PHE A 252 -11.05 2.62 6.02
N GLY A 253 -10.97 1.35 5.57
CA GLY A 253 -11.66 0.22 6.20
C GLY A 253 -10.79 -0.60 7.15
N SER A 254 -9.78 0.01 7.76
CA SER A 254 -8.78 -0.71 8.57
C SER A 254 -9.37 -1.43 9.79
N GLU A 255 -10.47 -0.95 10.35
CA GLU A 255 -11.19 -1.61 11.43
C GLU A 255 -11.71 -3.01 11.03
N VAL A 256 -11.82 -3.27 9.72
CA VAL A 256 -12.30 -4.55 9.17
C VAL A 256 -11.16 -5.45 8.72
N TRP A 257 -10.13 -4.88 8.04
CA TRP A 257 -9.09 -5.69 7.43
C TRP A 257 -7.79 -5.81 8.26
N ALA A 258 -7.58 -4.97 9.29
CA ALA A 258 -6.29 -4.90 9.98
C ALA A 258 -5.84 -6.24 10.58
N GLU A 259 -6.73 -6.98 11.26
CA GLU A 259 -6.39 -8.28 11.85
C GLU A 259 -5.85 -9.26 10.80
N ASP A 260 -6.49 -9.32 9.64
CA ASP A 260 -6.08 -10.20 8.54
C ASP A 260 -4.72 -9.79 7.94
N VAL A 261 -4.52 -8.47 7.73
CA VAL A 261 -3.28 -7.92 7.16
C VAL A 261 -2.11 -8.13 8.09
N PHE A 262 -2.25 -7.74 9.37
CA PHE A 262 -1.16 -7.93 10.33
C PHE A 262 -0.92 -9.39 10.68
N GLY A 263 -1.95 -10.23 10.69
CA GLY A 263 -1.82 -11.68 10.79
C GLY A 263 -0.96 -12.25 9.65
N PHE A 264 -1.23 -11.83 8.42
CA PHE A 264 -0.46 -12.23 7.23
C PHE A 264 0.99 -11.72 7.28
N LEU A 265 1.19 -10.44 7.58
CA LEU A 265 2.51 -9.84 7.70
C LEU A 265 3.35 -10.53 8.79
N ASN A 266 2.77 -10.79 9.94
CA ASN A 266 3.45 -11.47 11.06
C ASN A 266 3.78 -12.93 10.75
N GLN A 267 2.98 -13.59 9.90
CA GLN A 267 3.25 -14.96 9.47
C GLN A 267 4.45 -15.05 8.53
N TYR A 268 4.58 -14.13 7.59
CA TYR A 268 5.55 -14.24 6.50
C TYR A 268 6.78 -13.34 6.66
N CYS A 269 6.69 -12.25 7.39
CA CYS A 269 7.81 -11.37 7.68
C CYS A 269 8.44 -11.74 9.04
N THR A 270 8.83 -12.99 9.21
CA THR A 270 9.52 -13.49 10.41
C THR A 270 11.00 -13.10 10.41
N LYS A 271 11.65 -13.28 11.58
CA LYS A 271 13.09 -13.00 11.77
C LYS A 271 13.96 -13.90 10.94
#